data_ddb538c11abf3f9dd990c97b365be6e0
#
_entry.id   ddb538c11abf3f9dd990c97b365be6e0
#
_cell.length_a   1.000
_cell.length_b   1.000
_cell.length_c   1.000
_cell.angle_alpha   90.00
_cell.angle_beta   90.00
_cell.angle_gamma   90.00
#
_symmetry.space_group_name_H-M   'P 1'
#
loop_
_entity.id
_entity.type
_entity.pdbx_description
1 polymer ?
#
loop_
_entity_poly.entity_id
_entity_poly.type
_entity_poly.pdbx_seq_one_letter_code
_entity_poly.pdbx_strand_id
1 'polypeptide(L)'
;KVNDAGLECEVIESVNVHEDIKLGKPSRDIYIANYCKTLENLAAHGIKVVVYNFMPVFDWLRTELFHRNEDGSTCLYYDHEELVGLTPQDIVKATLDSSAFPLPGWEPERLADLDEVMAQYTDMPRDQLRNNYRYFLEGIVPTCEKVGIRMAVHPDDPAWGIFGIPRIVHSDSDLQRIVDLVNSPANSLCVCAGSLGSNPDNDVPAILAKYGDMGRVAAAHVRNVKFLGSKKFKEASHLSSDGSLDMYAIMKSIHDHCSNSYIRPDHGRMIWGETGRPGYPLYDRALGITYLNGLWEAIEKASAY
;
A
#
# COMPACT_ATOMS: atom_id res chain seq x y z
N LYS A 1 -19.52 -5.07 -16.09
CA LYS A 1 -19.23 -3.65 -16.46
C LYS A 1 -17.80 -3.48 -16.95
N VAL A 2 -16.75 -3.97 -16.22
CA VAL A 2 -15.34 -3.86 -16.66
C VAL A 2 -15.16 -4.61 -17.98
N ASN A 3 -15.52 -5.89 -18.03
CA ASN A 3 -15.43 -6.72 -19.22
C ASN A 3 -16.33 -6.21 -20.38
N ASP A 4 -17.51 -5.66 -20.07
CA ASP A 4 -18.40 -5.05 -21.06
C ASP A 4 -17.80 -3.79 -21.72
N ALA A 5 -16.84 -3.16 -21.04
CA ALA A 5 -16.05 -2.03 -21.56
C ALA A 5 -14.78 -2.48 -22.31
N GLY A 6 -14.58 -3.78 -22.53
CA GLY A 6 -13.38 -4.31 -23.18
C GLY A 6 -12.11 -4.28 -22.33
N LEU A 7 -12.26 -4.18 -21.01
CA LEU A 7 -11.17 -4.17 -20.04
C LEU A 7 -11.14 -5.49 -19.25
N GLU A 8 -9.98 -5.86 -18.74
CA GLU A 8 -9.82 -6.99 -17.83
C GLU A 8 -9.58 -6.49 -16.39
N CYS A 9 -10.12 -7.22 -15.41
CA CYS A 9 -9.93 -6.94 -13.99
C CYS A 9 -9.32 -8.17 -13.33
N GLU A 10 -8.01 -8.17 -13.18
CA GLU A 10 -7.25 -9.29 -12.61
C GLU A 10 -6.66 -8.98 -11.24
N VAL A 11 -6.69 -7.71 -10.85
CA VAL A 11 -6.16 -7.23 -9.55
C VAL A 11 -7.23 -6.44 -8.83
N ILE A 12 -7.39 -6.69 -7.55
CA ILE A 12 -8.19 -5.83 -6.67
C ILE A 12 -7.37 -5.33 -5.50
N GLU A 13 -7.72 -4.17 -5.03
CA GLU A 13 -7.31 -3.59 -3.76
C GLU A 13 -8.55 -3.00 -3.08
N SER A 14 -9.03 -3.57 -1.96
CA SER A 14 -8.44 -4.66 -1.21
C SER A 14 -9.53 -5.60 -0.67
N VAL A 15 -9.09 -6.69 -0.03
CA VAL A 15 -9.91 -7.45 0.91
C VAL A 15 -9.39 -7.15 2.30
N ASN A 16 -10.18 -6.45 3.10
CA ASN A 16 -9.76 -6.02 4.44
C ASN A 16 -9.57 -7.21 5.38
N VAL A 17 -8.46 -7.22 6.13
CA VAL A 17 -8.21 -8.20 7.19
C VAL A 17 -8.86 -7.70 8.48
N HIS A 18 -9.75 -8.50 9.05
CA HIS A 18 -10.48 -8.16 10.26
C HIS A 18 -9.55 -7.96 11.47
N GLU A 19 -9.87 -6.98 12.35
CA GLU A 19 -9.03 -6.68 13.51
C GLU A 19 -8.86 -7.89 14.46
N ASP A 20 -9.85 -8.74 14.60
CA ASP A 20 -9.75 -9.95 15.41
C ASP A 20 -8.67 -10.93 14.93
N ILE A 21 -8.37 -10.93 13.62
CA ILE A 21 -7.24 -11.69 13.05
C ILE A 21 -5.92 -11.06 13.50
N LYS A 22 -5.80 -9.73 13.33
CA LYS A 22 -4.59 -8.98 13.70
C LYS A 22 -4.32 -9.03 15.22
N LEU A 23 -5.37 -9.02 16.02
CA LEU A 23 -5.31 -9.13 17.49
C LEU A 23 -5.12 -10.56 17.98
N GLY A 24 -5.33 -11.57 17.12
CA GLY A 24 -5.22 -12.98 17.50
C GLY A 24 -6.37 -13.48 18.39
N LYS A 25 -7.56 -12.88 18.29
CA LYS A 25 -8.73 -13.26 19.09
C LYS A 25 -9.25 -14.66 18.74
N PRO A 26 -10.00 -15.32 19.63
CA PRO A 26 -10.59 -16.64 19.34
C PRO A 26 -11.50 -16.67 18.11
N SER A 27 -12.16 -15.56 17.78
CA SER A 27 -13.02 -15.39 16.60
C SER A 27 -12.27 -15.34 15.26
N ARG A 28 -10.94 -15.21 15.27
CA ARG A 28 -10.11 -15.09 14.06
C ARG A 28 -10.34 -16.19 13.03
N ASP A 29 -10.62 -17.42 13.47
CA ASP A 29 -10.80 -18.58 12.59
C ASP A 29 -12.06 -18.43 11.72
N ILE A 30 -13.12 -17.82 12.26
CA ILE A 30 -14.34 -17.50 11.50
C ILE A 30 -14.03 -16.50 10.40
N TYR A 31 -13.27 -15.45 10.70
CA TYR A 31 -12.90 -14.42 9.74
C TYR A 31 -11.91 -14.93 8.70
N ILE A 32 -10.99 -15.82 9.05
CA ILE A 32 -10.08 -16.49 8.12
C ILE A 32 -10.89 -17.39 7.16
N ALA A 33 -11.86 -18.14 7.64
CA ALA A 33 -12.73 -18.95 6.80
C ALA A 33 -13.54 -18.09 5.81
N ASN A 34 -14.09 -16.96 6.29
CA ASN A 34 -14.78 -15.99 5.44
C ASN A 34 -13.84 -15.37 4.40
N TYR A 35 -12.58 -15.10 4.77
CA TYR A 35 -11.56 -14.60 3.87
C TYR A 35 -11.25 -15.60 2.76
N CYS A 36 -11.06 -16.88 3.10
CA CYS A 36 -10.88 -17.97 2.15
C CYS A 36 -12.06 -18.05 1.16
N LYS A 37 -13.30 -17.94 1.66
CA LYS A 37 -14.49 -17.92 0.80
C LYS A 37 -14.52 -16.73 -0.15
N THR A 38 -14.08 -15.57 0.33
CA THR A 38 -13.93 -14.38 -0.53
C THR A 38 -12.92 -14.62 -1.64
N LEU A 39 -11.76 -15.21 -1.34
CA LEU A 39 -10.74 -15.54 -2.33
C LEU A 39 -11.26 -16.53 -3.40
N GLU A 40 -12.01 -17.56 -3.00
CA GLU A 40 -12.66 -18.47 -3.96
C GLU A 40 -13.61 -17.74 -4.89
N ASN A 41 -14.43 -16.81 -4.35
CA ASN A 41 -15.35 -16.02 -5.13
C ASN A 41 -14.61 -15.08 -6.10
N LEU A 42 -13.52 -14.45 -5.68
CA LEU A 42 -12.72 -13.57 -6.51
C LEU A 42 -12.04 -14.34 -7.65
N ALA A 43 -11.47 -15.51 -7.36
CA ALA A 43 -10.88 -16.37 -8.37
C ALA A 43 -11.88 -16.81 -9.43
N ALA A 44 -13.12 -17.13 -9.03
CA ALA A 44 -14.20 -17.47 -9.95
C ALA A 44 -14.56 -16.32 -10.92
N HIS A 45 -14.19 -15.07 -10.57
CA HIS A 45 -14.35 -13.89 -11.43
C HIS A 45 -13.05 -13.47 -12.13
N GLY A 46 -12.00 -14.29 -12.12
CA GLY A 46 -10.76 -14.05 -12.87
C GLY A 46 -9.73 -13.18 -12.14
N ILE A 47 -9.94 -12.88 -10.86
CA ILE A 47 -8.94 -12.15 -10.07
C ILE A 47 -7.73 -13.06 -9.80
N LYS A 48 -6.54 -12.54 -10.07
CA LYS A 48 -5.25 -13.24 -9.92
C LYS A 48 -4.41 -12.69 -8.76
N VAL A 49 -4.59 -11.41 -8.44
CA VAL A 49 -3.84 -10.75 -7.36
C VAL A 49 -4.79 -9.97 -6.46
N VAL A 50 -4.62 -10.14 -5.16
CA VAL A 50 -5.29 -9.33 -4.13
C VAL A 50 -4.23 -8.52 -3.40
N VAL A 51 -4.25 -7.21 -3.61
CA VAL A 51 -3.45 -6.27 -2.81
C VAL A 51 -4.20 -6.01 -1.51
N TYR A 52 -3.53 -6.17 -0.40
CA TYR A 52 -4.09 -5.99 0.94
C TYR A 52 -3.04 -5.45 1.90
N ASN A 53 -3.45 -5.01 3.07
CA ASN A 53 -2.54 -4.61 4.13
C ASN A 53 -2.83 -5.39 5.44
N PHE A 54 -1.85 -5.39 6.34
CA PHE A 54 -1.98 -5.93 7.69
C PHE A 54 -1.75 -4.84 8.75
N MET A 55 -2.14 -3.61 8.41
CA MET A 55 -2.01 -2.42 9.26
C MET A 55 -3.08 -2.45 10.35
N PRO A 56 -2.69 -2.45 11.64
CA PRO A 56 -3.66 -2.27 12.71
C PRO A 56 -4.36 -0.92 12.63
N VAL A 57 -5.67 -0.91 12.82
CA VAL A 57 -6.54 0.25 12.95
C VAL A 57 -6.60 1.10 11.68
N PHE A 58 -5.54 1.84 11.37
CA PHE A 58 -5.47 2.75 10.24
C PHE A 58 -4.79 2.10 9.04
N ASP A 59 -5.30 2.40 7.86
CA ASP A 59 -4.62 2.18 6.58
C ASP A 59 -3.50 3.23 6.42
N TRP A 60 -3.39 3.94 5.30
CA TRP A 60 -2.46 5.06 5.19
C TRP A 60 -2.91 6.26 6.06
N LEU A 61 -1.94 7.04 6.54
CA LEU A 61 -2.21 8.24 7.33
C LEU A 61 -1.45 9.44 6.77
N ARG A 62 -2.15 10.60 6.72
CA ARG A 62 -1.59 11.90 6.37
C ARG A 62 -2.05 12.96 7.37
N THR A 63 -1.23 13.98 7.56
CA THR A 63 -1.59 15.12 8.42
C THR A 63 -2.40 16.17 7.67
N GLU A 64 -2.17 16.33 6.37
CA GLU A 64 -3.00 17.15 5.49
C GLU A 64 -3.42 16.35 4.24
N LEU A 65 -4.71 16.44 3.88
CA LEU A 65 -5.26 15.77 2.69
C LEU A 65 -5.19 16.63 1.43
N PHE A 66 -5.11 17.95 1.59
CA PHE A 66 -5.12 18.95 0.52
C PHE A 66 -4.02 20.00 0.72
N HIS A 67 -2.82 19.56 1.05
CA HIS A 67 -1.67 20.44 1.18
C HIS A 67 -1.41 21.18 -0.13
N ARG A 68 -1.37 22.52 -0.06
CA ARG A 68 -1.26 23.38 -1.24
C ARG A 68 0.19 23.56 -1.69
N ASN A 69 0.46 23.25 -2.94
CA ASN A 69 1.74 23.48 -3.61
C ASN A 69 1.81 24.89 -4.21
N GLU A 70 3.02 25.35 -4.53
CA GLU A 70 3.26 26.69 -5.14
C GLU A 70 2.61 26.84 -6.51
N ASP A 71 2.49 25.73 -7.28
CA ASP A 71 1.83 25.68 -8.58
C ASP A 71 0.28 25.70 -8.50
N GLY A 72 -0.26 25.78 -7.28
CA GLY A 72 -1.69 25.80 -7.00
C GLY A 72 -2.34 24.40 -6.95
N SER A 73 -1.60 23.33 -7.25
CA SER A 73 -2.07 21.96 -7.03
C SER A 73 -2.19 21.65 -5.54
N THR A 74 -2.91 20.55 -5.20
CA THR A 74 -2.93 20.03 -3.84
C THR A 74 -2.48 18.57 -3.82
N CYS A 75 -1.92 18.12 -2.70
CA CYS A 75 -1.44 16.76 -2.53
C CYS A 75 -1.61 16.28 -1.09
N LEU A 76 -1.45 14.99 -0.88
CA LEU A 76 -1.33 14.40 0.45
C LEU A 76 0.02 14.80 1.06
N TYR A 77 0.01 15.16 2.35
CA TYR A 77 1.18 15.59 3.09
C TYR A 77 1.22 14.93 4.46
N TYR A 78 2.41 14.64 4.93
CA TYR A 78 2.66 14.06 6.24
C TYR A 78 3.81 14.79 6.95
N ASP A 79 3.55 15.19 8.18
CA ASP A 79 4.56 15.68 9.11
C ASP A 79 4.37 15.00 10.47
N HIS A 80 5.38 14.24 10.89
CA HIS A 80 5.31 13.52 12.16
C HIS A 80 5.22 14.44 13.38
N GLU A 81 5.80 15.65 13.29
CA GLU A 81 5.75 16.62 14.38
C GLU A 81 4.33 17.15 14.61
N GLU A 82 3.50 17.20 13.57
CA GLU A 82 2.08 17.60 13.70
C GLU A 82 1.23 16.57 14.45
N LEU A 83 1.71 15.35 14.62
CA LEU A 83 1.03 14.33 15.42
C LEU A 83 1.35 14.43 16.92
N VAL A 84 2.38 15.19 17.29
CA VAL A 84 2.79 15.32 18.69
C VAL A 84 1.70 16.06 19.48
N GLY A 85 1.17 15.38 20.48
CA GLY A 85 0.10 15.93 21.33
C GLY A 85 -1.31 15.77 20.79
N LEU A 86 -1.48 15.22 19.56
CA LEU A 86 -2.78 14.84 19.03
C LEU A 86 -3.15 13.41 19.45
N THR A 87 -4.44 13.21 19.66
CA THR A 87 -5.00 11.88 19.80
C THR A 87 -5.36 11.30 18.42
N PRO A 88 -5.47 9.99 18.27
CA PRO A 88 -6.00 9.39 17.06
C PRO A 88 -7.36 9.93 16.65
N GLN A 89 -8.22 10.26 17.61
CA GLN A 89 -9.54 10.83 17.39
C GLN A 89 -9.47 12.23 16.77
N ASP A 90 -8.47 13.03 17.15
CA ASP A 90 -8.27 14.37 16.55
C ASP A 90 -7.95 14.22 15.06
N ILE A 91 -7.12 13.22 14.70
CA ILE A 91 -6.78 12.95 13.30
C ILE A 91 -7.98 12.39 12.53
N VAL A 92 -8.73 11.45 13.13
CA VAL A 92 -9.97 10.92 12.52
C VAL A 92 -10.94 12.04 12.23
N LYS A 93 -11.19 12.92 13.22
CA LYS A 93 -12.07 14.06 13.06
C LYS A 93 -11.59 15.02 11.97
N ALA A 94 -10.32 15.41 12.01
CA ALA A 94 -9.73 16.29 11.00
C ALA A 94 -9.82 15.69 9.59
N THR A 95 -9.59 14.39 9.46
CA THR A 95 -9.67 13.66 8.20
C THR A 95 -11.10 13.61 7.66
N LEU A 96 -12.08 13.30 8.52
CA LEU A 96 -13.50 13.25 8.14
C LEU A 96 -14.05 14.64 7.81
N ASP A 97 -13.66 15.66 8.57
CA ASP A 97 -14.09 17.05 8.35
C ASP A 97 -13.50 17.64 7.06
N SER A 98 -12.34 17.17 6.62
CA SER A 98 -11.63 17.71 5.45
C SER A 98 -12.03 17.06 4.12
N SER A 99 -12.70 15.92 4.11
CA SER A 99 -13.05 15.20 2.89
C SER A 99 -14.54 14.90 2.80
N ALA A 100 -15.16 15.30 1.68
CA ALA A 100 -16.53 14.91 1.32
C ALA A 100 -16.64 13.46 0.79
N PHE A 101 -15.50 12.78 0.61
CA PHE A 101 -15.43 11.43 0.06
C PHE A 101 -14.93 10.44 1.12
N PRO A 102 -15.53 9.25 1.21
CA PRO A 102 -15.02 8.21 2.10
C PRO A 102 -13.60 7.81 1.70
N LEU A 103 -12.74 7.70 2.68
CA LEU A 103 -11.36 7.26 2.51
C LEU A 103 -11.24 5.77 2.84
N PRO A 104 -10.43 5.00 2.10
CA PRO A 104 -10.18 3.61 2.40
C PRO A 104 -9.60 3.42 3.81
N GLY A 105 -10.21 2.52 4.59
CA GLY A 105 -9.79 2.28 5.97
C GLY A 105 -10.28 3.31 7.01
N TRP A 106 -11.04 4.33 6.55
CA TRP A 106 -11.58 5.41 7.38
C TRP A 106 -13.11 5.45 7.36
N GLU A 107 -13.75 4.32 7.10
CA GLU A 107 -15.20 4.19 7.12
C GLU A 107 -15.74 4.43 8.54
N PRO A 108 -16.83 5.21 8.72
CA PRO A 108 -17.37 5.55 10.04
C PRO A 108 -17.69 4.34 10.91
N GLU A 109 -18.18 3.26 10.33
CA GLU A 109 -18.49 2.01 11.03
C GLU A 109 -17.24 1.36 11.60
N ARG A 110 -16.11 1.51 10.94
CA ARG A 110 -14.81 0.98 11.36
C ARG A 110 -14.17 1.79 12.46
N LEU A 111 -14.51 3.06 12.55
CA LEU A 111 -13.98 4.02 13.51
C LEU A 111 -14.88 4.21 14.73
N ALA A 112 -16.09 3.61 14.75
CA ALA A 112 -17.06 3.76 15.84
C ALA A 112 -16.49 3.34 17.21
N ASP A 113 -15.66 2.30 17.22
CA ASP A 113 -15.06 1.74 18.44
C ASP A 113 -13.52 1.99 18.47
N LEU A 114 -13.07 3.09 17.88
CA LEU A 114 -11.64 3.39 17.69
C LEU A 114 -10.82 3.28 18.96
N ASP A 115 -11.32 3.86 20.06
CA ASP A 115 -10.61 3.85 21.36
C ASP A 115 -10.45 2.45 21.92
N GLU A 116 -11.52 1.65 21.84
CA GLU A 116 -11.50 0.28 22.30
C GLU A 116 -10.55 -0.57 21.46
N VAL A 117 -10.57 -0.41 20.15
CA VAL A 117 -9.68 -1.15 19.24
C VAL A 117 -8.24 -0.73 19.46
N MET A 118 -7.95 0.58 19.56
CA MET A 118 -6.59 1.07 19.79
C MET A 118 -6.02 0.61 21.14
N ALA A 119 -6.82 0.63 22.19
CA ALA A 119 -6.40 0.15 23.51
C ALA A 119 -5.92 -1.32 23.49
N GLN A 120 -6.44 -2.13 22.56
CA GLN A 120 -6.04 -3.54 22.42
C GLN A 120 -4.66 -3.69 21.72
N TYR A 121 -4.18 -2.67 21.04
CA TYR A 121 -2.84 -2.63 20.43
C TYR A 121 -1.80 -1.95 21.31
N THR A 122 -2.24 -1.27 22.38
CA THR A 122 -1.33 -0.66 23.35
C THR A 122 -0.43 -1.77 23.92
N ASP A 123 0.87 -1.53 23.91
CA ASP A 123 1.89 -2.47 24.38
C ASP A 123 1.98 -3.82 23.62
N MET A 124 1.28 -3.97 22.49
CA MET A 124 1.43 -5.17 21.66
C MET A 124 2.83 -5.20 21.02
N PRO A 125 3.66 -6.22 21.32
CA PRO A 125 4.95 -6.36 20.65
C PRO A 125 4.79 -6.61 19.15
N ARG A 126 5.71 -6.07 18.33
CA ARG A 126 5.73 -6.34 16.88
C ARG A 126 5.77 -7.83 16.56
N ASP A 127 6.46 -8.63 17.36
CA ASP A 127 6.54 -10.08 17.16
C ASP A 127 5.21 -10.79 17.42
N GLN A 128 4.37 -10.30 18.33
CA GLN A 128 3.02 -10.80 18.48
C GLN A 128 2.17 -10.52 17.24
N LEU A 129 2.23 -9.30 16.69
CA LEU A 129 1.55 -8.97 15.45
C LEU A 129 2.05 -9.83 14.27
N ARG A 130 3.37 -10.08 14.19
CA ARG A 130 3.95 -11.00 13.17
C ARG A 130 3.47 -12.44 13.34
N ASN A 131 3.33 -12.93 14.57
CA ASN A 131 2.80 -14.27 14.82
C ASN A 131 1.33 -14.39 14.43
N ASN A 132 0.52 -13.35 14.68
CA ASN A 132 -0.86 -13.27 14.22
C ASN A 132 -0.94 -13.23 12.69
N TYR A 133 -0.01 -12.51 12.06
CA TYR A 133 0.10 -12.46 10.61
C TYR A 133 0.51 -13.81 10.02
N ARG A 134 1.46 -14.52 10.63
CA ARG A 134 1.81 -15.90 10.24
C ARG A 134 0.58 -16.80 10.28
N TYR A 135 -0.15 -16.78 11.36
CA TYR A 135 -1.36 -17.59 11.54
C TYR A 135 -2.41 -17.32 10.45
N PHE A 136 -2.60 -16.05 10.11
CA PHE A 136 -3.46 -15.66 9.01
C PHE A 136 -2.97 -16.22 7.67
N LEU A 137 -1.69 -16.07 7.35
CA LEU A 137 -1.11 -16.58 6.10
C LEU A 137 -1.20 -18.11 6.02
N GLU A 138 -0.89 -18.83 7.09
CA GLU A 138 -1.04 -20.29 7.15
C GLU A 138 -2.48 -20.73 6.89
N GLY A 139 -3.45 -19.94 7.35
CA GLY A 139 -4.88 -20.21 7.12
C GLY A 139 -5.36 -19.95 5.70
N ILE A 140 -4.84 -18.95 5.00
CA ILE A 140 -5.33 -18.56 3.66
C ILE A 140 -4.51 -19.10 2.49
N VAL A 141 -3.18 -19.29 2.66
CA VAL A 141 -2.27 -19.69 1.55
C VAL A 141 -2.69 -20.99 0.88
N PRO A 142 -3.13 -22.04 1.58
CA PRO A 142 -3.62 -23.24 0.89
C PRO A 142 -4.80 -22.98 -0.05
N THR A 143 -5.71 -22.06 0.34
CA THR A 143 -6.81 -21.64 -0.54
C THR A 143 -6.28 -20.84 -1.73
N CYS A 144 -5.34 -19.93 -1.50
CA CYS A 144 -4.72 -19.13 -2.56
C CYS A 144 -4.05 -20.00 -3.62
N GLU A 145 -3.26 -21.00 -3.19
CA GLU A 145 -2.60 -21.94 -4.08
C GLU A 145 -3.60 -22.77 -4.90
N LYS A 146 -4.67 -23.24 -4.25
CA LYS A 146 -5.74 -24.00 -4.90
C LYS A 146 -6.44 -23.21 -6.00
N VAL A 147 -6.67 -21.90 -5.79
CA VAL A 147 -7.44 -21.05 -6.72
C VAL A 147 -6.57 -20.17 -7.62
N GLY A 148 -5.24 -20.19 -7.44
CA GLY A 148 -4.30 -19.42 -8.26
C GLY A 148 -4.23 -17.92 -7.96
N ILE A 149 -4.60 -17.49 -6.74
CA ILE A 149 -4.48 -16.09 -6.31
C ILE A 149 -3.14 -15.85 -5.59
N ARG A 150 -2.50 -14.72 -5.89
CA ARG A 150 -1.35 -14.19 -5.14
C ARG A 150 -1.82 -13.09 -4.19
N MET A 151 -1.47 -13.23 -2.91
CA MET A 151 -1.75 -12.24 -1.87
C MET A 151 -0.58 -11.26 -1.79
N ALA A 152 -0.78 -10.04 -2.24
CA ALA A 152 0.24 -9.00 -2.33
C ALA A 152 0.12 -8.04 -1.16
N VAL A 153 0.89 -8.25 -0.07
CA VAL A 153 0.83 -7.33 1.07
C VAL A 153 1.44 -5.98 0.73
N HIS A 154 0.67 -4.92 0.99
CA HIS A 154 1.09 -3.53 0.86
C HIS A 154 1.90 -3.11 2.09
N PRO A 155 3.01 -2.37 1.94
CA PRO A 155 3.77 -1.86 3.07
C PRO A 155 2.99 -0.83 3.88
N ASP A 156 3.40 -0.68 5.14
CA ASP A 156 2.88 0.37 6.01
C ASP A 156 3.08 1.76 5.40
N ASP A 157 2.11 2.64 5.55
CA ASP A 157 2.15 4.00 5.01
C ASP A 157 1.71 5.03 6.07
N PRO A 158 2.64 5.84 6.57
CA PRO A 158 4.07 5.90 6.27
C PRO A 158 4.88 4.69 6.77
N ALA A 159 6.12 4.57 6.30
CA ALA A 159 7.03 3.45 6.60
C ALA A 159 7.61 3.50 8.03
N TRP A 160 6.78 3.75 9.03
CA TRP A 160 7.13 3.74 10.47
C TRP A 160 5.88 3.62 11.35
N GLY A 161 6.08 3.33 12.65
CA GLY A 161 4.99 3.28 13.63
C GLY A 161 4.40 4.66 13.93
N ILE A 162 3.08 4.68 14.18
CA ILE A 162 2.29 5.86 14.54
C ILE A 162 1.48 5.55 15.79
N PHE A 163 1.30 6.53 16.67
CA PHE A 163 0.53 6.43 17.92
C PHE A 163 0.88 5.22 18.83
N GLY A 164 2.14 4.74 18.77
CA GLY A 164 2.52 3.55 19.53
C GLY A 164 1.97 2.22 18.98
N ILE A 165 1.21 2.25 17.88
CA ILE A 165 0.66 1.04 17.25
C ILE A 165 1.78 0.31 16.50
N PRO A 166 1.89 -1.02 16.67
CA PRO A 166 2.92 -1.78 15.97
C PRO A 166 2.70 -1.79 14.45
N ARG A 167 3.78 -1.58 13.70
CA ARG A 167 3.85 -1.70 12.25
C ARG A 167 4.94 -2.72 11.90
N ILE A 168 4.72 -3.57 10.89
CA ILE A 168 5.57 -4.73 10.61
C ILE A 168 6.00 -4.87 9.14
N VAL A 169 5.58 -3.95 8.25
CA VAL A 169 5.86 -4.00 6.80
C VAL A 169 6.40 -2.65 6.34
N HIS A 170 7.63 -2.27 6.75
CA HIS A 170 8.15 -0.93 6.42
C HIS A 170 9.65 -0.87 6.08
N SER A 171 10.33 -2.00 5.98
CA SER A 171 11.75 -2.07 5.62
C SER A 171 12.08 -3.34 4.86
N ASP A 172 13.23 -3.39 4.17
CA ASP A 172 13.72 -4.61 3.52
C ASP A 172 13.75 -5.80 4.50
N SER A 173 14.25 -5.59 5.72
CA SER A 173 14.30 -6.65 6.73
C SER A 173 12.91 -7.13 7.17
N ASP A 174 11.90 -6.26 7.18
CA ASP A 174 10.53 -6.67 7.46
C ASP A 174 9.94 -7.46 6.28
N LEU A 175 10.17 -7.01 5.04
CA LEU A 175 9.73 -7.75 3.85
C LEU A 175 10.34 -9.16 3.80
N GLN A 176 11.63 -9.29 4.14
CA GLN A 176 12.27 -10.61 4.24
C GLN A 176 11.56 -11.50 5.26
N ARG A 177 11.29 -10.99 6.46
CA ARG A 177 10.55 -11.74 7.48
C ARG A 177 9.17 -12.16 6.98
N ILE A 178 8.47 -11.31 6.21
CA ILE A 178 7.14 -11.61 5.67
C ILE A 178 7.18 -12.75 4.67
N VAL A 179 8.11 -12.74 3.72
CA VAL A 179 8.21 -13.83 2.74
C VAL A 179 8.66 -15.15 3.39
N ASP A 180 9.38 -15.07 4.53
CA ASP A 180 9.83 -16.22 5.31
C ASP A 180 8.72 -16.78 6.24
N LEU A 181 7.65 -16.03 6.54
CA LEU A 181 6.54 -16.53 7.39
C LEU A 181 5.90 -17.77 6.80
N VAL A 182 5.62 -17.75 5.50
CA VAL A 182 5.10 -18.87 4.72
C VAL A 182 5.78 -18.87 3.36
N ASN A 183 6.60 -19.88 3.11
CA ASN A 183 7.36 -19.99 1.87
C ASN A 183 6.48 -20.49 0.72
N SER A 184 5.66 -19.60 0.17
CA SER A 184 4.78 -19.87 -0.96
C SER A 184 4.76 -18.68 -1.93
N PRO A 185 4.72 -18.89 -3.25
CA PRO A 185 4.50 -17.81 -4.22
C PRO A 185 3.17 -17.06 -4.01
N ALA A 186 2.19 -17.70 -3.36
CA ALA A 186 0.93 -17.04 -3.01
C ALA A 186 1.09 -15.99 -1.91
N ASN A 187 2.12 -16.10 -1.04
CA ASN A 187 2.54 -15.07 -0.11
C ASN A 187 3.49 -14.10 -0.82
N SER A 188 2.97 -13.06 -1.42
CA SER A 188 3.67 -12.10 -2.27
C SER A 188 3.63 -10.68 -1.69
N LEU A 189 4.33 -9.77 -2.35
CA LEU A 189 4.45 -8.37 -1.98
C LEU A 189 3.80 -7.46 -3.02
N CYS A 190 3.18 -6.40 -2.55
CA CYS A 190 2.96 -5.18 -3.31
C CYS A 190 4.08 -4.20 -2.93
N VAL A 191 5.05 -3.98 -3.80
CA VAL A 191 6.10 -3.00 -3.54
C VAL A 191 5.59 -1.62 -3.89
N CYS A 192 5.23 -0.83 -2.87
CA CYS A 192 4.80 0.56 -3.04
C CYS A 192 6.01 1.49 -2.90
N ALA A 193 6.42 2.11 -4.02
CA ALA A 193 7.56 3.00 -4.05
C ALA A 193 7.38 4.20 -3.10
N GLY A 194 6.19 4.80 -3.07
CA GLY A 194 5.94 5.95 -2.20
C GLY A 194 5.88 5.58 -0.72
N SER A 195 5.29 4.43 -0.35
CA SER A 195 5.22 4.01 1.05
C SER A 195 6.60 3.63 1.58
N LEU A 196 7.30 2.68 0.95
CA LEU A 196 8.66 2.30 1.36
C LEU A 196 9.63 3.46 1.22
N GLY A 197 9.56 4.18 0.10
CA GLY A 197 10.43 5.33 -0.18
C GLY A 197 10.10 6.58 0.63
N SER A 198 9.04 6.61 1.46
CA SER A 198 8.85 7.66 2.46
C SER A 198 9.94 7.62 3.54
N ASN A 199 10.56 6.46 3.75
CA ASN A 199 11.75 6.30 4.55
C ASN A 199 13.00 6.28 3.64
N PRO A 200 13.88 7.30 3.69
CA PRO A 200 15.06 7.38 2.83
C PRO A 200 16.11 6.27 3.07
N ASP A 201 15.99 5.51 4.16
CA ASP A 201 16.85 4.34 4.41
C ASP A 201 16.49 3.12 3.56
N ASN A 202 15.33 3.14 2.89
CA ASN A 202 14.88 2.07 2.00
C ASN A 202 15.37 2.32 0.56
N ASP A 203 16.20 1.43 0.04
CA ASP A 203 16.55 1.38 -1.37
C ASP A 203 15.47 0.63 -2.16
N VAL A 204 14.48 1.36 -2.67
CA VAL A 204 13.32 0.78 -3.36
C VAL A 204 13.71 0.02 -4.63
N PRO A 205 14.62 0.51 -5.50
CA PRO A 205 15.14 -0.26 -6.63
C PRO A 205 15.77 -1.61 -6.21
N ALA A 206 16.61 -1.61 -5.16
CA ALA A 206 17.23 -2.84 -4.66
C ALA A 206 16.20 -3.81 -4.06
N ILE A 207 15.18 -3.31 -3.36
CA ILE A 207 14.06 -4.10 -2.84
C ILE A 207 13.30 -4.77 -3.99
N LEU A 208 12.98 -4.02 -5.05
CA LEU A 208 12.31 -4.55 -6.24
C LEU A 208 13.12 -5.66 -6.91
N ALA A 209 14.41 -5.43 -7.12
CA ALA A 209 15.30 -6.42 -7.71
C ALA A 209 15.36 -7.71 -6.87
N LYS A 210 15.63 -7.58 -5.57
CA LYS A 210 15.74 -8.70 -4.64
C LYS A 210 14.48 -9.58 -4.62
N TYR A 211 13.32 -8.99 -4.40
CA TYR A 211 12.06 -9.76 -4.30
C TYR A 211 11.47 -10.11 -5.66
N GLY A 212 11.83 -9.37 -6.70
CA GLY A 212 11.53 -9.71 -8.10
C GLY A 212 12.22 -11.00 -8.51
N ASP A 213 13.54 -11.13 -8.29
CA ASP A 213 14.32 -12.34 -8.55
C ASP A 213 13.81 -13.55 -7.76
N MET A 214 13.24 -13.34 -6.57
CA MET A 214 12.58 -14.37 -5.79
C MET A 214 11.17 -14.73 -6.32
N GLY A 215 10.65 -14.01 -7.32
CA GLY A 215 9.29 -14.17 -7.82
C GLY A 215 8.21 -13.73 -6.81
N ARG A 216 8.55 -12.87 -5.86
CA ARG A 216 7.66 -12.47 -4.76
C ARG A 216 6.96 -11.14 -4.97
N VAL A 217 7.28 -10.36 -5.97
CA VAL A 217 6.56 -9.12 -6.31
C VAL A 217 5.36 -9.48 -7.20
N ALA A 218 4.15 -9.33 -6.69
CA ALA A 218 2.92 -9.55 -7.46
C ALA A 218 2.35 -8.24 -8.01
N ALA A 219 2.57 -7.14 -7.31
CA ALA A 219 2.15 -5.80 -7.72
C ALA A 219 3.20 -4.78 -7.33
N ALA A 220 3.26 -3.67 -8.06
CA ALA A 220 4.07 -2.50 -7.75
C ALA A 220 3.23 -1.23 -7.86
N HIS A 221 3.22 -0.42 -6.80
CA HIS A 221 2.67 0.92 -6.81
C HIS A 221 3.80 1.92 -7.06
N VAL A 222 3.80 2.53 -8.24
CA VAL A 222 4.91 3.36 -8.71
C VAL A 222 4.51 4.83 -8.63
N ARG A 223 4.55 5.37 -7.42
CA ARG A 223 4.32 6.79 -7.14
C ARG A 223 5.56 7.43 -6.51
N ASN A 224 5.67 8.74 -6.61
CA ASN A 224 6.79 9.50 -6.09
C ASN A 224 6.39 10.34 -4.88
N VAL A 225 7.32 10.52 -3.96
CA VAL A 225 7.17 11.39 -2.81
C VAL A 225 8.36 12.34 -2.72
N LYS A 226 8.16 13.52 -2.14
CA LYS A 226 9.22 14.49 -1.88
C LYS A 226 9.49 14.59 -0.39
N PHE A 227 10.73 14.30 0.00
CA PHE A 227 11.19 14.49 1.36
C PHE A 227 11.29 15.98 1.68
N LEU A 228 10.85 16.36 2.87
CA LEU A 228 10.89 17.72 3.38
C LEU A 228 11.64 17.80 4.71
N GLY A 229 12.01 16.65 5.27
CA GLY A 229 12.71 16.54 6.55
C GLY A 229 12.58 15.12 7.12
N SER A 230 13.06 14.91 8.33
CA SER A 230 12.92 13.64 9.03
C SER A 230 11.44 13.33 9.27
N LYS A 231 10.96 12.17 8.76
CA LYS A 231 9.56 11.74 8.84
C LYS A 231 8.57 12.81 8.35
N LYS A 232 8.97 13.56 7.32
CA LYS A 232 8.18 14.62 6.72
C LYS A 232 8.28 14.53 5.21
N PHE A 233 7.15 14.38 4.53
CA PHE A 233 7.09 14.23 3.07
C PHE A 233 5.73 14.67 2.52
N LYS A 234 5.69 14.87 1.22
CA LYS A 234 4.44 15.05 0.46
C LYS A 234 4.43 14.21 -0.80
N GLU A 235 3.23 13.92 -1.31
CA GLU A 235 3.08 13.31 -2.64
C GLU A 235 3.59 14.27 -3.71
N ALA A 236 4.25 13.72 -4.73
CA ALA A 236 4.79 14.47 -5.86
C ALA A 236 4.22 13.96 -7.17
N SER A 237 4.50 14.63 -8.28
CA SER A 237 4.26 14.04 -9.60
C SER A 237 5.17 12.82 -9.80
N HIS A 238 4.89 12.01 -10.81
CA HIS A 238 5.69 10.81 -11.11
C HIS A 238 7.08 11.14 -11.70
N LEU A 239 7.36 12.39 -12.06
CA LEU A 239 8.68 12.81 -12.56
C LEU A 239 9.74 12.67 -11.46
N SER A 240 10.89 12.07 -11.77
CA SER A 240 12.02 12.00 -10.81
C SER A 240 12.48 13.38 -10.34
N SER A 241 12.35 14.43 -11.20
CA SER A 241 12.72 15.80 -10.84
C SER A 241 11.84 16.45 -9.79
N ASP A 242 10.58 16.02 -9.66
CA ASP A 242 9.60 16.65 -8.80
C ASP A 242 9.57 16.06 -7.38
N GLY A 243 9.94 14.78 -7.28
CA GLY A 243 10.03 14.06 -6.02
C GLY A 243 11.46 13.83 -5.54
N SER A 244 11.63 12.81 -4.71
CA SER A 244 12.91 12.40 -4.15
C SER A 244 13.33 10.99 -4.58
N LEU A 245 12.46 10.27 -5.29
CA LEU A 245 12.73 8.90 -5.74
C LEU A 245 13.22 8.90 -7.20
N ASP A 246 14.18 8.04 -7.50
CA ASP A 246 14.63 7.79 -8.86
C ASP A 246 13.63 6.86 -9.58
N MET A 247 12.66 7.45 -10.26
CA MET A 247 11.61 6.72 -10.95
C MET A 247 12.14 5.91 -12.14
N TYR A 248 13.26 6.32 -12.76
CA TYR A 248 13.91 5.54 -13.81
C TYR A 248 14.51 4.26 -13.22
N ALA A 249 15.27 4.36 -12.12
CA ALA A 249 15.84 3.17 -11.44
C ALA A 249 14.75 2.21 -10.94
N ILE A 250 13.64 2.74 -10.41
CA ILE A 250 12.48 1.94 -9.99
C ILE A 250 11.88 1.18 -11.18
N MET A 251 11.58 1.87 -12.30
CA MET A 251 11.01 1.25 -13.49
C MET A 251 11.96 0.23 -14.11
N LYS A 252 13.27 0.53 -14.10
CA LYS A 252 14.29 -0.41 -14.59
C LYS A 252 14.35 -1.68 -13.74
N SER A 253 14.31 -1.55 -12.41
CA SER A 253 14.27 -2.73 -11.52
C SER A 253 13.01 -3.56 -11.75
N ILE A 254 11.85 -2.92 -11.96
CA ILE A 254 10.61 -3.64 -12.27
C ILE A 254 10.74 -4.38 -13.61
N HIS A 255 11.25 -3.70 -14.65
CA HIS A 255 11.44 -4.27 -15.98
C HIS A 255 12.36 -5.49 -15.94
N ASP A 256 13.50 -5.38 -15.27
CA ASP A 256 14.54 -6.41 -15.29
C ASP A 256 14.22 -7.61 -14.36
N HIS A 257 13.49 -7.39 -13.26
CA HIS A 257 13.33 -8.39 -12.20
C HIS A 257 11.88 -8.77 -11.90
N CYS A 258 10.88 -7.98 -12.32
CA CYS A 258 9.48 -8.17 -11.91
C CYS A 258 8.54 -8.43 -13.10
N SER A 259 8.95 -9.26 -14.07
CA SER A 259 8.26 -9.48 -15.35
C SER A 259 6.78 -9.91 -15.24
N ASN A 260 6.37 -10.46 -14.10
CA ASN A 260 4.99 -10.96 -13.86
C ASN A 260 4.23 -10.12 -12.83
N SER A 261 4.63 -8.85 -12.66
CA SER A 261 4.00 -7.94 -11.70
C SER A 261 3.05 -6.98 -12.38
N TYR A 262 1.96 -6.66 -11.71
CA TYR A 262 1.06 -5.59 -12.12
C TYR A 262 1.58 -4.26 -11.64
N ILE A 263 1.57 -3.24 -12.52
CA ILE A 263 2.08 -1.90 -12.21
C ILE A 263 0.92 -0.91 -12.16
N ARG A 264 0.92 -0.04 -11.16
CA ARG A 264 -0.08 1.00 -10.97
C ARG A 264 0.59 2.33 -10.60
N PRO A 265 0.16 3.49 -11.15
CA PRO A 265 0.70 4.80 -10.79
C PRO A 265 0.34 5.24 -9.37
N ASP A 266 -0.72 4.66 -8.79
CA ASP A 266 -1.23 4.84 -7.42
C ASP A 266 -1.68 6.28 -7.10
N HIS A 267 -1.01 7.01 -6.17
CA HIS A 267 -1.38 8.37 -5.81
C HIS A 267 -0.84 9.42 -6.79
N GLY A 268 -1.31 10.65 -6.62
CA GLY A 268 -0.85 11.83 -7.34
C GLY A 268 -1.41 13.11 -6.72
N ARG A 269 -1.22 14.23 -7.41
CA ARG A 269 -1.67 15.56 -6.99
C ARG A 269 -2.99 15.91 -7.66
N MET A 270 -3.85 16.67 -6.97
CA MET A 270 -5.00 17.33 -7.62
C MET A 270 -4.49 18.54 -8.38
N ILE A 271 -4.50 18.46 -9.72
CA ILE A 271 -4.06 19.52 -10.64
C ILE A 271 -5.24 20.10 -11.42
N TRP A 272 -5.07 21.26 -12.00
CA TRP A 272 -6.01 21.93 -12.93
C TRP A 272 -7.42 22.12 -12.37
N GLY A 273 -7.53 22.32 -11.05
CA GLY A 273 -8.83 22.51 -10.38
C GLY A 273 -9.65 21.23 -10.22
N GLU A 274 -9.02 20.06 -10.38
CA GLU A 274 -9.68 18.79 -10.13
C GLU A 274 -10.15 18.70 -8.67
N THR A 275 -11.36 18.17 -8.49
CA THR A 275 -11.92 17.84 -7.19
C THR A 275 -12.28 16.36 -7.14
N GLY A 276 -11.93 15.69 -6.06
CA GLY A 276 -12.16 14.25 -5.93
C GLY A 276 -11.64 13.70 -4.60
N ARG A 277 -11.53 12.39 -4.54
CA ARG A 277 -10.97 11.71 -3.36
C ARG A 277 -9.49 12.10 -3.20
N PRO A 278 -9.06 12.61 -2.02
CA PRO A 278 -7.66 12.98 -1.79
C PRO A 278 -6.71 11.84 -2.10
N GLY A 279 -5.59 12.15 -2.77
CA GLY A 279 -4.59 11.16 -3.19
C GLY A 279 -4.92 10.38 -4.45
N TYR A 280 -6.16 10.44 -4.95
CA TYR A 280 -6.60 9.64 -6.11
C TYR A 280 -7.07 10.53 -7.29
N PRO A 281 -6.22 11.43 -7.81
CA PRO A 281 -6.55 12.29 -8.94
C PRO A 281 -6.70 11.48 -10.22
N LEU A 282 -7.44 12.03 -11.19
CA LEU A 282 -7.51 11.45 -12.52
C LEU A 282 -6.36 11.97 -13.40
N TYR A 283 -6.17 13.28 -13.45
CA TYR A 283 -5.26 13.91 -14.42
C TYR A 283 -3.78 13.62 -14.10
N ASP A 284 -3.33 13.83 -12.86
CA ASP A 284 -1.93 13.62 -12.51
C ASP A 284 -1.53 12.13 -12.61
N ARG A 285 -2.46 11.20 -12.32
CA ARG A 285 -2.23 9.76 -12.54
C ARG A 285 -2.18 9.40 -14.02
N ALA A 286 -2.98 10.05 -14.87
CA ALA A 286 -2.91 9.84 -16.32
C ALA A 286 -1.58 10.33 -16.89
N LEU A 287 -1.08 11.49 -16.43
CA LEU A 287 0.26 11.96 -16.77
C LEU A 287 1.33 11.00 -16.24
N GLY A 288 1.16 10.51 -15.00
CA GLY A 288 2.04 9.52 -14.39
C GLY A 288 2.15 8.25 -15.22
N ILE A 289 1.04 7.65 -15.63
CA ILE A 289 1.04 6.47 -16.52
C ILE A 289 1.77 6.75 -17.83
N THR A 290 1.55 7.91 -18.44
CA THR A 290 2.22 8.28 -19.68
C THR A 290 3.74 8.37 -19.49
N TYR A 291 4.18 8.96 -18.37
CA TYR A 291 5.61 9.03 -18.03
C TYR A 291 6.21 7.64 -17.78
N LEU A 292 5.54 6.79 -16.98
CA LEU A 292 6.00 5.43 -16.71
C LEU A 292 6.09 4.57 -17.97
N ASN A 293 5.13 4.70 -18.89
CA ASN A 293 5.17 4.03 -20.19
C ASN A 293 6.34 4.53 -21.06
N GLY A 294 6.63 5.82 -21.01
CA GLY A 294 7.79 6.37 -21.71
C GLY A 294 9.13 5.85 -21.17
N LEU A 295 9.24 5.72 -19.83
CA LEU A 295 10.41 5.08 -19.20
C LEU A 295 10.52 3.60 -19.61
N TRP A 296 9.42 2.87 -19.59
CA TRP A 296 9.37 1.46 -19.99
C TRP A 296 9.86 1.28 -21.44
N GLU A 297 9.30 2.05 -22.37
CA GLU A 297 9.73 2.03 -23.79
C GLU A 297 11.22 2.35 -23.95
N ALA A 298 11.74 3.32 -23.20
CA ALA A 298 13.15 3.68 -23.26
C ALA A 298 14.06 2.56 -22.75
N ILE A 299 13.65 1.88 -21.66
CA ILE A 299 14.38 0.75 -21.07
C ILE A 299 14.39 -0.45 -22.02
N GLU A 300 13.25 -0.81 -22.62
CA GLU A 300 13.15 -1.89 -23.60
C GLU A 300 14.08 -1.65 -24.79
N LYS A 301 14.06 -0.43 -25.34
CA LYS A 301 14.94 -0.07 -26.46
C LYS A 301 16.42 -0.10 -26.09
N ALA A 302 16.78 0.38 -24.90
CA ALA A 302 18.17 0.35 -24.44
C ALA A 302 18.69 -1.06 -24.18
N SER A 303 17.81 -2.00 -23.81
CA SER A 303 18.14 -3.42 -23.56
C SER A 303 18.25 -4.25 -24.85
N ALA A 304 17.78 -3.71 -25.98
CA ALA A 304 17.82 -4.38 -27.29
C ALA A 304 19.12 -4.15 -28.07
N TYR A 305 20.01 -3.28 -27.57
CA TYR A 305 21.32 -2.97 -28.12
C TYR A 305 22.43 -3.42 -27.17
#